data_eb485ab1a350f6702250573130d6d82e
#
_entry.id   eb485ab1a350f6702250573130d6d82e
#
_cell.length_a   1.000
_cell.length_b   1.000
_cell.length_c   1.000
_cell.angle_alpha   90.00
_cell.angle_beta   90.00
_cell.angle_gamma   90.00
#
_symmetry.space_group_name_H-M   'P 1'
#
loop_
_entity.id
_entity.type
_entity.pdbx_description
1 polymer ?
#
loop_
_entity_poly.entity_id
_entity_poly.type
_entity_poly.pdbx_seq_one_letter_code
_entity_poly.pdbx_strand_id
1 'polypeptide(L)'
;MWAKLMDGADVSPVRARLMRPYLRDHQEVLEVLASSSQTLGSQGVRISMCWNEKTAKEDGYISWDAQDPESWEEVVVQGPFFHVSNPFYQNARKIVRNHRDYDFCDLEELSENSLPRTNYRRACPREDYDAGVDHWEGRPSWEFWRVAVRSMVDTATERSLISALIPRGAAHVNAK
;
A
#
# COMPACT_ATOMS: atom_id res chain seq x y z
N MET A 1 18.15 -9.32 -20.26
CA MET A 1 17.28 -9.95 -19.24
C MET A 1 17.12 -9.05 -18.00
N TRP A 2 18.17 -8.78 -17.22
CA TRP A 2 18.09 -8.02 -15.96
C TRP A 2 17.47 -6.64 -16.09
N ALA A 3 17.86 -5.87 -17.11
CA ALA A 3 17.28 -4.56 -17.37
C ALA A 3 15.75 -4.62 -17.52
N LYS A 4 15.25 -5.59 -18.28
CA LYS A 4 13.81 -5.76 -18.51
C LYS A 4 13.04 -6.08 -17.23
N LEU A 5 13.61 -6.90 -16.33
CA LEU A 5 12.97 -7.27 -15.07
C LEU A 5 12.95 -6.14 -14.06
N MET A 6 14.05 -5.38 -13.96
CA MET A 6 14.24 -4.44 -12.87
C MET A 6 13.87 -3.01 -13.21
N ASP A 7 14.06 -2.61 -14.46
CA ASP A 7 14.01 -1.21 -14.83
C ASP A 7 13.15 -0.96 -16.09
N GLY A 8 12.59 -2.01 -16.67
CA GLY A 8 11.75 -1.93 -17.88
C GLY A 8 12.52 -2.17 -19.20
N ALA A 9 11.75 -2.30 -20.27
CA ALA A 9 12.30 -2.71 -21.58
C ALA A 9 13.24 -1.68 -22.22
N ASP A 10 13.08 -0.41 -21.88
CA ASP A 10 13.77 0.71 -22.55
C ASP A 10 15.07 1.12 -21.85
N VAL A 11 15.44 0.49 -20.75
CA VAL A 11 16.66 0.82 -20.01
C VAL A 11 17.85 0.12 -20.62
N SER A 12 18.91 0.90 -20.88
CA SER A 12 20.18 0.35 -21.38
C SER A 12 20.73 -0.72 -20.42
N PRO A 13 21.17 -1.88 -20.92
CA PRO A 13 21.74 -2.96 -20.10
C PRO A 13 22.90 -2.50 -19.19
N VAL A 14 23.65 -1.48 -19.60
CA VAL A 14 24.77 -0.91 -18.82
C VAL A 14 24.29 -0.17 -17.56
N ARG A 15 23.05 0.31 -17.57
CA ARG A 15 22.43 1.02 -16.43
C ARG A 15 21.50 0.14 -15.60
N ALA A 16 21.33 -1.11 -16.00
CA ALA A 16 20.45 -2.03 -15.31
C ALA A 16 20.96 -2.33 -13.90
N ARG A 17 20.05 -2.36 -12.94
CA ARG A 17 20.35 -2.85 -11.60
C ARG A 17 20.67 -4.34 -11.67
N LEU A 18 21.77 -4.73 -11.02
CA LEU A 18 22.18 -6.13 -10.99
C LEU A 18 21.42 -6.86 -9.89
N MET A 19 20.76 -7.95 -10.27
CA MET A 19 20.29 -8.96 -9.32
C MET A 19 21.36 -10.03 -9.15
N ARG A 20 21.53 -10.51 -7.94
CA ARG A 20 22.44 -11.60 -7.63
C ARG A 20 21.62 -12.82 -7.20
N PRO A 21 21.24 -13.71 -8.13
CA PRO A 21 20.61 -14.96 -7.75
C PRO A 21 21.62 -15.81 -6.97
N TYR A 22 21.19 -16.37 -5.85
CA TYR A 22 22.03 -17.22 -5.02
C TYR A 22 22.02 -18.69 -5.46
N LEU A 23 20.96 -19.11 -6.13
CA LEU A 23 20.75 -20.46 -6.61
C LEU A 23 20.49 -20.44 -8.13
N ARG A 24 20.83 -21.54 -8.79
CA ARG A 24 20.57 -21.72 -10.21
C ARG A 24 19.07 -21.66 -10.52
N ASP A 25 18.26 -22.29 -9.68
CA ASP A 25 16.80 -22.29 -9.82
C ASP A 25 16.21 -20.87 -9.77
N HIS A 26 16.78 -19.96 -8.96
CA HIS A 26 16.40 -18.55 -8.95
C HIS A 26 16.66 -17.89 -10.31
N GLN A 27 17.78 -18.22 -10.96
CA GLN A 27 18.07 -17.68 -12.28
C GLN A 27 17.06 -18.18 -13.31
N GLU A 28 16.74 -19.46 -13.30
CA GLU A 28 15.76 -20.07 -14.22
C GLU A 28 14.37 -19.43 -14.07
N VAL A 29 13.89 -19.23 -12.84
CA VAL A 29 12.63 -18.51 -12.57
C VAL A 29 12.68 -17.09 -13.10
N LEU A 30 13.77 -16.36 -12.87
CA LEU A 30 13.93 -15.00 -13.36
C LEU A 30 13.97 -14.91 -14.88
N GLU A 31 14.53 -15.91 -15.56
CA GLU A 31 14.52 -16.02 -17.03
C GLU A 31 13.09 -16.21 -17.55
N VAL A 32 12.30 -17.06 -16.91
CA VAL A 32 10.87 -17.26 -17.25
C VAL A 32 10.10 -15.95 -17.06
N LEU A 33 10.27 -15.26 -15.93
CA LEU A 33 9.62 -13.97 -15.68
C LEU A 33 10.04 -12.91 -16.71
N ALA A 34 11.32 -12.85 -17.06
CA ALA A 34 11.83 -11.91 -18.07
C ALA A 34 11.32 -12.20 -19.48
N SER A 35 10.93 -13.45 -19.77
CA SER A 35 10.36 -13.82 -21.07
C SER A 35 8.91 -13.34 -21.23
N SER A 36 8.21 -13.04 -20.14
CA SER A 36 6.85 -12.52 -20.21
C SER A 36 6.78 -11.21 -21.00
N SER A 37 5.84 -11.14 -21.93
CA SER A 37 5.52 -9.91 -22.67
C SER A 37 4.59 -8.99 -21.90
N GLN A 38 3.95 -9.48 -20.82
CA GLN A 38 3.00 -8.75 -20.01
C GLN A 38 3.66 -8.28 -18.72
N THR A 39 3.58 -6.98 -18.46
CA THR A 39 3.98 -6.36 -17.20
C THR A 39 2.83 -5.51 -16.69
N LEU A 40 2.82 -5.17 -15.40
CA LEU A 40 1.82 -4.25 -14.86
C LEU A 40 1.79 -2.92 -15.62
N GLY A 41 2.97 -2.40 -16.00
CA GLY A 41 3.07 -1.18 -16.80
C GLY A 41 2.44 -1.31 -18.19
N SER A 42 2.58 -2.47 -18.85
CA SER A 42 1.98 -2.71 -20.17
C SER A 42 0.45 -2.86 -20.13
N GLN A 43 -0.12 -3.13 -18.96
CA GLN A 43 -1.56 -3.26 -18.75
C GLN A 43 -2.24 -1.92 -18.42
N GLY A 44 -1.53 -0.80 -18.47
CA GLY A 44 -2.08 0.51 -18.11
C GLY A 44 -2.48 0.64 -16.63
N VAL A 45 -1.90 -0.19 -15.77
CA VAL A 45 -2.14 -0.13 -14.32
C VAL A 45 -1.63 1.20 -13.78
N ARG A 46 -2.49 1.90 -13.06
CA ARG A 46 -2.13 3.12 -12.35
C ARG A 46 -1.65 2.78 -10.96
N ILE A 47 -0.55 3.38 -10.53
CA ILE A 47 0.06 3.13 -9.23
C ILE A 47 0.10 4.46 -8.49
N SER A 48 -0.30 4.44 -7.21
CA SER A 48 -0.19 5.56 -6.29
C SER A 48 0.43 5.08 -4.99
N MET A 49 1.28 5.91 -4.39
CA MET A 49 1.69 5.75 -2.98
C MET A 49 0.68 6.35 -2.01
N CYS A 50 -0.30 7.08 -2.53
CA CYS A 50 -1.20 7.97 -1.83
C CYS A 50 -0.42 8.94 -0.95
N TRP A 51 0.04 8.51 0.23
CA TRP A 51 0.85 9.31 1.12
C TRP A 51 2.17 8.65 1.50
N ASN A 52 3.24 9.42 1.51
CA ASN A 52 4.44 9.06 2.25
C ASN A 52 4.24 9.50 3.70
N GLU A 53 4.36 8.58 4.65
CA GLU A 53 4.07 8.82 6.06
C GLU A 53 4.83 10.02 6.65
N LYS A 54 6.12 10.12 6.35
CA LYS A 54 6.97 11.17 6.89
C LYS A 54 6.57 12.53 6.34
N THR A 55 6.59 12.68 5.02
CA THR A 55 6.31 13.97 4.37
C THR A 55 4.87 14.41 4.59
N ALA A 56 3.90 13.49 4.53
CA ALA A 56 2.51 13.84 4.74
C ALA A 56 2.22 14.36 6.17
N LYS A 57 2.98 13.90 7.18
CA LYS A 57 2.91 14.46 8.53
C LYS A 57 3.59 15.82 8.63
N GLU A 58 4.77 15.96 8.03
CA GLU A 58 5.54 17.21 8.03
C GLU A 58 4.78 18.33 7.31
N ASP A 59 4.10 17.98 6.20
CA ASP A 59 3.31 18.90 5.40
C ASP A 59 1.89 19.14 5.94
N GLY A 60 1.50 18.43 7.02
CA GLY A 60 0.22 18.61 7.69
C GLY A 60 -0.99 17.98 6.99
N TYR A 61 -0.79 17.07 6.05
CA TYR A 61 -1.88 16.32 5.40
C TYR A 61 -2.52 15.29 6.32
N ILE A 62 -1.70 14.61 7.12
CA ILE A 62 -2.14 13.60 8.08
C ILE A 62 -1.55 13.86 9.47
N SER A 63 -2.29 13.48 10.51
CA SER A 63 -1.82 13.51 11.89
C SER A 63 -1.94 12.15 12.55
N TRP A 64 -1.12 11.92 13.55
CA TRP A 64 -1.21 10.74 14.39
C TRP A 64 -2.41 10.88 15.32
N ASP A 65 -3.47 10.15 15.02
CA ASP A 65 -4.71 10.15 15.77
C ASP A 65 -5.47 8.84 15.56
N ALA A 66 -5.67 8.07 16.62
CA ALA A 66 -6.31 6.77 16.61
C ALA A 66 -7.75 6.82 17.12
N GLN A 67 -8.55 7.74 16.60
CA GLN A 67 -9.97 7.82 16.90
C GLN A 67 -10.79 6.86 16.02
N ASP A 68 -12.00 6.52 16.48
CA ASP A 68 -12.95 5.76 15.68
C ASP A 68 -13.40 6.60 14.48
N PRO A 69 -13.25 6.10 13.24
CA PRO A 69 -13.69 6.82 12.06
C PRO A 69 -15.22 6.76 11.91
N GLU A 70 -15.81 7.83 11.38
CA GLU A 70 -17.24 7.88 11.06
C GLU A 70 -17.54 7.44 9.63
N SER A 71 -16.53 7.50 8.76
CA SER A 71 -16.63 7.10 7.36
C SER A 71 -15.30 6.58 6.81
N TRP A 72 -15.34 5.92 5.66
CA TRP A 72 -14.13 5.51 4.94
C TRP A 72 -13.20 6.67 4.57
N GLU A 73 -13.72 7.87 4.46
CA GLU A 73 -12.94 9.07 4.13
C GLU A 73 -12.01 9.53 5.26
N GLU A 74 -12.23 9.01 6.46
CA GLU A 74 -11.38 9.26 7.63
C GLU A 74 -10.36 8.14 7.86
N VAL A 75 -10.49 7.04 7.13
CA VAL A 75 -9.61 5.88 7.27
C VAL A 75 -8.34 6.06 6.46
N VAL A 76 -7.19 5.97 7.13
CA VAL A 76 -5.86 5.99 6.49
C VAL A 76 -5.17 4.66 6.80
N VAL A 77 -5.21 3.74 5.83
CA VAL A 77 -4.70 2.37 6.00
C VAL A 77 -3.18 2.35 5.85
N GLN A 78 -2.50 1.57 6.67
CA GLN A 78 -1.08 1.26 6.51
C GLN A 78 -0.82 -0.25 6.62
N GLY A 79 0.38 -0.69 6.28
CA GLY A 79 0.72 -2.11 6.19
C GLY A 79 0.23 -3.01 7.33
N PRO A 80 0.34 -2.67 8.62
CA PRO A 80 -0.14 -3.50 9.72
C PRO A 80 -1.65 -3.78 9.71
N PHE A 81 -2.45 -2.94 9.06
CA PHE A 81 -3.92 -3.09 9.06
C PHE A 81 -4.44 -4.12 8.06
N PHE A 82 -3.64 -4.52 7.10
CA PHE A 82 -4.08 -5.52 6.14
C PHE A 82 -3.12 -6.70 6.02
N HIS A 83 -3.70 -7.87 5.80
CA HIS A 83 -2.98 -9.10 5.58
C HIS A 83 -3.80 -10.04 4.70
N VAL A 84 -3.19 -10.57 3.63
CA VAL A 84 -3.81 -11.56 2.72
C VAL A 84 -5.25 -11.21 2.35
N SER A 85 -5.41 -10.16 1.57
CA SER A 85 -6.69 -9.66 1.03
C SER A 85 -7.63 -8.99 2.03
N ASN A 86 -7.25 -8.91 3.30
CA ASN A 86 -8.10 -8.40 4.36
C ASN A 86 -7.60 -7.05 4.92
N PRO A 87 -8.35 -5.94 4.75
CA PRO A 87 -8.02 -4.64 5.33
C PRO A 87 -8.39 -4.51 6.83
N PHE A 88 -9.02 -5.51 7.43
CA PHE A 88 -9.42 -5.54 8.84
C PHE A 88 -8.57 -6.48 9.70
N TYR A 89 -7.34 -6.74 9.31
CA TYR A 89 -6.49 -7.68 10.05
C TYR A 89 -6.19 -7.21 11.48
N GLN A 90 -6.00 -5.91 11.65
CA GLN A 90 -5.74 -5.29 12.95
C GLN A 90 -6.47 -3.96 13.08
N ASN A 91 -6.80 -3.58 14.32
CA ASN A 91 -7.26 -2.25 14.70
C ASN A 91 -6.22 -1.57 15.60
N ALA A 92 -6.02 -0.29 15.42
CA ALA A 92 -5.26 0.52 16.36
C ALA A 92 -6.01 0.60 17.71
N ARG A 93 -5.30 0.54 18.83
CA ARG A 93 -5.87 0.84 20.14
C ARG A 93 -6.24 2.31 20.24
N LYS A 94 -7.13 2.68 21.15
CA LYS A 94 -7.49 4.10 21.38
C LYS A 94 -6.28 4.97 21.75
N ILE A 95 -5.28 4.37 22.39
CA ILE A 95 -4.02 5.03 22.72
C ILE A 95 -2.92 4.25 22.03
N VAL A 96 -2.36 4.83 20.98
CA VAL A 96 -1.25 4.25 20.22
C VAL A 96 0.02 5.03 20.51
N ARG A 97 0.99 4.38 21.14
CA ARG A 97 2.32 4.94 21.44
C ARG A 97 3.40 4.40 20.51
N ASN A 98 3.18 3.24 19.97
CA ASN A 98 4.11 2.56 19.08
C ASN A 98 3.39 1.53 18.18
N HIS A 99 4.11 0.95 17.22
CA HIS A 99 3.58 -0.01 16.25
C HIS A 99 3.17 -1.39 16.82
N ARG A 100 3.15 -1.58 18.12
CA ARG A 100 2.64 -2.80 18.78
C ARG A 100 1.28 -2.59 19.45
N ASP A 101 0.77 -1.36 19.43
CA ASP A 101 -0.48 -1.00 20.07
C ASP A 101 -1.67 -1.27 19.13
N TYR A 102 -1.72 -2.50 18.59
CA TYR A 102 -2.79 -3.01 17.74
C TYR A 102 -3.42 -4.24 18.37
N ASP A 103 -4.70 -4.43 18.11
CA ASP A 103 -5.43 -5.64 18.45
C ASP A 103 -5.86 -6.34 17.15
N PHE A 104 -5.79 -7.67 17.12
CA PHE A 104 -6.32 -8.44 16.00
C PHE A 104 -7.83 -8.33 15.95
N CYS A 105 -8.37 -8.24 14.74
CA CYS A 105 -9.81 -8.23 14.53
C CYS A 105 -10.31 -9.66 14.35
N ASP A 106 -11.38 -10.00 15.07
CA ASP A 106 -12.16 -11.17 14.77
C ASP A 106 -13.13 -10.84 13.63
N LEU A 107 -12.94 -11.48 12.48
CA LEU A 107 -13.73 -11.20 11.29
C LEU A 107 -15.17 -11.72 11.41
N GLU A 108 -15.41 -12.71 12.26
CA GLU A 108 -16.73 -13.28 12.49
C GLU A 108 -17.60 -12.36 13.35
N GLU A 109 -16.98 -11.50 14.16
CA GLU A 109 -17.65 -10.51 15.00
C GLU A 109 -17.85 -9.15 14.34
N LEU A 110 -17.30 -8.91 13.14
CA LEU A 110 -17.43 -7.62 12.44
C LEU A 110 -18.85 -7.42 11.92
N SER A 111 -19.43 -6.27 12.23
CA SER A 111 -20.69 -5.85 11.62
C SER A 111 -20.47 -5.37 10.17
N GLU A 112 -21.55 -5.35 9.37
CA GLU A 112 -21.51 -4.88 7.99
C GLU A 112 -21.01 -3.44 7.83
N ASN A 113 -21.17 -2.62 8.87
CA ASN A 113 -20.78 -1.21 8.89
C ASN A 113 -19.48 -0.95 9.66
N SER A 114 -18.72 -1.99 9.98
CA SER A 114 -17.46 -1.85 10.71
C SER A 114 -16.44 -1.03 9.90
N LEU A 115 -15.80 -0.08 10.55
CA LEU A 115 -14.69 0.71 10.01
C LEU A 115 -13.44 0.44 10.84
N PRO A 116 -12.27 0.22 10.22
CA PRO A 116 -11.05 -0.02 10.97
C PRO A 116 -10.56 1.29 11.61
N ARG A 117 -10.25 1.24 12.91
CA ARG A 117 -9.51 2.32 13.56
C ARG A 117 -8.05 2.23 13.13
N THR A 118 -7.54 3.32 12.55
CA THR A 118 -6.15 3.43 12.08
C THR A 118 -5.37 4.45 12.90
N ASN A 119 -4.07 4.57 12.66
CA ASN A 119 -3.20 5.47 13.42
C ASN A 119 -3.26 6.91 12.95
N TYR A 120 -3.78 7.13 11.77
CA TYR A 120 -3.72 8.42 11.11
C TYR A 120 -5.10 8.89 10.72
N ARG A 121 -5.26 10.21 10.79
CA ARG A 121 -6.41 10.91 10.23
C ARG A 121 -5.95 12.04 9.34
N ARG A 122 -6.84 12.49 8.47
CA ARG A 122 -6.66 13.74 7.72
C ARG A 122 -6.52 14.90 8.70
N ALA A 123 -5.49 15.74 8.48
CA ALA A 123 -5.16 16.88 9.33
C ALA A 123 -5.37 18.25 8.67
N CYS A 124 -5.76 18.28 7.38
CA CYS A 124 -5.98 19.50 6.61
C CYS A 124 -7.39 19.55 6.02
N PRO A 125 -7.83 20.70 5.47
CA PRO A 125 -9.06 20.80 4.70
C PRO A 125 -9.12 19.78 3.58
N ARG A 126 -10.32 19.35 3.21
CA ARG A 126 -10.54 18.33 2.19
C ARG A 126 -9.92 18.69 0.83
N GLU A 127 -10.05 19.94 0.43
CA GLU A 127 -9.52 20.44 -0.84
C GLU A 127 -8.00 20.30 -0.93
N ASP A 128 -7.27 20.64 0.13
CA ASP A 128 -5.82 20.49 0.20
C ASP A 128 -5.41 19.01 0.22
N TYR A 129 -6.17 18.19 0.94
CA TYR A 129 -5.95 16.76 1.00
C TYR A 129 -6.10 16.10 -0.36
N ASP A 130 -7.15 16.46 -1.08
CA ASP A 130 -7.42 15.94 -2.42
C ASP A 130 -6.38 16.39 -3.44
N ALA A 131 -5.95 17.65 -3.36
CA ALA A 131 -4.90 18.19 -4.23
C ALA A 131 -3.52 17.54 -4.01
N GLY A 132 -3.26 17.04 -2.80
CA GLY A 132 -1.97 16.45 -2.42
C GLY A 132 -1.73 15.01 -2.89
N VAL A 133 -2.76 14.30 -3.35
CA VAL A 133 -2.65 12.90 -3.81
C VAL A 133 -2.61 12.79 -5.33
N ASP A 134 -2.18 11.62 -5.83
CA ASP A 134 -2.25 11.32 -7.25
C ASP A 134 -3.69 11.35 -7.75
N HIS A 135 -3.91 11.90 -8.94
CA HIS A 135 -5.22 11.93 -9.59
C HIS A 135 -5.30 10.93 -10.73
N TRP A 136 -6.40 10.19 -10.76
CA TRP A 136 -6.76 9.28 -11.83
C TRP A 136 -8.09 9.74 -12.44
N GLU A 137 -8.11 9.96 -13.74
CA GLU A 137 -9.32 10.45 -14.44
C GLU A 137 -9.89 11.76 -13.86
N GLY A 138 -8.99 12.64 -13.39
CA GLY A 138 -9.36 13.93 -12.79
C GLY A 138 -9.91 13.86 -11.36
N ARG A 139 -9.85 12.70 -10.71
CA ARG A 139 -10.31 12.49 -9.33
C ARG A 139 -9.17 11.99 -8.46
N PRO A 140 -9.14 12.29 -7.16
CA PRO A 140 -8.16 11.74 -6.23
C PRO A 140 -8.11 10.22 -6.27
N SER A 141 -6.92 9.63 -6.18
CA SER A 141 -6.74 8.18 -6.31
C SER A 141 -7.49 7.37 -5.24
N TRP A 142 -7.73 7.93 -4.07
CA TRP A 142 -8.49 7.27 -3.01
C TRP A 142 -10.02 7.21 -3.28
N GLU A 143 -10.54 7.89 -4.30
CA GLU A 143 -11.93 7.72 -4.74
C GLU A 143 -12.20 6.44 -5.54
N PHE A 144 -11.16 5.67 -5.83
CA PHE A 144 -11.26 4.40 -6.54
C PHE A 144 -11.12 3.20 -5.60
N TRP A 145 -11.72 2.07 -5.96
CA TRP A 145 -11.33 0.79 -5.42
C TRP A 145 -9.89 0.48 -5.82
N ARG A 146 -9.07 0.05 -4.88
CA ARG A 146 -7.63 -0.17 -5.12
C ARG A 146 -7.17 -1.47 -4.50
N VAL A 147 -6.21 -2.11 -5.13
CA VAL A 147 -5.43 -3.16 -4.51
C VAL A 147 -4.19 -2.50 -3.91
N ALA A 148 -4.11 -2.43 -2.60
CA ALA A 148 -2.91 -1.97 -1.93
C ALA A 148 -1.94 -3.11 -1.67
N VAL A 149 -0.66 -2.86 -1.88
CA VAL A 149 0.42 -3.82 -1.65
C VAL A 149 1.35 -3.22 -0.60
N ARG A 150 1.72 -3.99 0.42
CA ARG A 150 2.71 -3.54 1.40
C ARG A 150 4.02 -3.21 0.72
N SER A 151 4.59 -2.05 1.01
CA SER A 151 5.90 -1.64 0.48
C SER A 151 7.07 -2.33 1.18
N MET A 152 6.87 -2.82 2.39
CA MET A 152 7.86 -3.56 3.16
C MET A 152 7.42 -5.01 3.36
N VAL A 153 8.37 -5.92 3.19
CA VAL A 153 8.18 -7.35 3.36
C VAL A 153 9.19 -7.83 4.42
N ASP A 154 8.72 -8.64 5.34
CA ASP A 154 9.58 -9.38 6.25
C ASP A 154 10.03 -10.68 5.56
N THR A 155 11.33 -10.95 5.57
CA THR A 155 11.89 -12.18 5.02
C THR A 155 11.53 -13.42 5.84
N ALA A 156 11.07 -13.24 7.07
CA ALA A 156 10.59 -14.31 7.93
C ALA A 156 9.12 -14.71 7.66
N THR A 157 8.40 -13.97 6.82
CA THR A 157 7.02 -14.33 6.47
C THR A 157 6.97 -15.32 5.30
N GLU A 158 6.02 -16.24 5.37
CA GLU A 158 5.77 -17.24 4.31
C GLU A 158 5.44 -16.60 2.96
N ARG A 159 4.84 -15.40 2.97
CA ARG A 159 4.43 -14.67 1.77
C ARG A 159 5.14 -13.34 1.67
N SER A 160 5.72 -13.09 0.50
CA SER A 160 6.41 -11.83 0.21
C SER A 160 5.48 -10.76 -0.39
N LEU A 161 4.40 -11.15 -1.06
CA LEU A 161 3.40 -10.22 -1.61
C LEU A 161 2.17 -10.21 -0.72
N ILE A 162 2.05 -9.18 0.10
CA ILE A 162 0.88 -8.98 0.97
C ILE A 162 0.06 -7.83 0.40
N SER A 163 -1.15 -8.14 0.00
CA SER A 163 -2.07 -7.18 -0.60
C SER A 163 -3.46 -7.27 0.02
N ALA A 164 -4.22 -6.18 -0.08
CA ALA A 164 -5.63 -6.14 0.29
C ALA A 164 -6.40 -5.22 -0.65
N LEU A 165 -7.70 -5.49 -0.79
CA LEU A 165 -8.62 -4.60 -1.49
C LEU A 165 -9.00 -3.46 -0.53
N ILE A 166 -8.73 -2.22 -0.94
CA ILE A 166 -9.08 -1.02 -0.17
C ILE A 166 -10.31 -0.36 -0.82
N PRO A 167 -11.35 -0.09 -0.05
CA PRO A 167 -12.56 0.55 -0.55
C PRO A 167 -12.32 2.01 -0.93
N ARG A 168 -13.29 2.56 -1.65
CA ARG A 168 -13.34 4.00 -1.96
C ARG A 168 -13.46 4.80 -0.67
N GLY A 169 -12.86 5.98 -0.66
CA GLY A 169 -12.83 6.88 0.50
C GLY A 169 -11.58 6.70 1.34
N ALA A 170 -11.15 5.48 1.60
CA ALA A 170 -9.95 5.23 2.42
C ALA A 170 -8.67 5.66 1.71
N ALA A 171 -7.83 6.42 2.37
CA ALA A 171 -6.45 6.67 1.95
C ALA A 171 -5.51 5.56 2.44
N HIS A 172 -4.25 5.60 2.02
CA HIS A 172 -3.22 4.71 2.53
C HIS A 172 -1.87 5.40 2.63
N VAL A 173 -1.02 4.88 3.49
CA VAL A 173 0.36 5.34 3.67
C VAL A 173 1.32 4.16 3.53
N ASN A 174 2.49 4.42 2.92
CA ASN A 174 3.57 3.44 2.77
C ASN A 174 3.13 2.10 2.15
N ALA A 175 2.12 2.12 1.29
CA ALA A 175 1.68 1.02 0.44
C ALA A 175 1.64 1.48 -1.02
N LYS A 176 1.51 0.55 -1.94
CA LYS A 176 1.41 0.82 -3.39
C LYS A 176 0.24 0.08 -3.99
#